data_456f68dc81a78182396cdd6ff78afd92
#
_entry.id   456f68dc81a78182396cdd6ff78afd92
#
_cell.length_a   1.000
_cell.length_b   1.000
_cell.length_c   1.000
_cell.angle_alpha   90.00
_cell.angle_beta   90.00
_cell.angle_gamma   90.00
#
_symmetry.space_group_name_H-M   'P 1'
#
loop_
_entity.id
_entity.type
_entity.pdbx_description
1 polymer ?
#
loop_
_entity_poly.entity_id
_entity_poly.type
_entity_poly.pdbx_seq_one_letter_code
_entity_poly.pdbx_strand_id
1 'polypeptide(L)'
;MWLLLCLVPALAQAQIGEARHNICIGVSGGMTMDRIGFDPTIKQNWHCGPTFGVVARFTSERYFKAFCALQLELNYAKLGWRENVLNAQSQPLPDTYQRDLHYIQLPVLARLAWGREKRGLMGYVLAGPQVGYCFKEHTKSSAFTLNSEGNPDRPNGMFAQYGMPIQKKFDYGITAGAGMELTTNIGHFLIEGRYYYGLSDIYKNSKKDVFSRSNNGAIVAKVTYLFDVKK
;
A
#
# COMPACT_ATOMS: atom_id res chain seq x y z
N MET A 1 -38.34 11.27 14.81
CA MET A 1 -37.01 10.96 14.25
C MET A 1 -35.90 10.70 15.29
N TRP A 2 -36.27 10.56 16.59
CA TRP A 2 -35.33 10.30 17.72
C TRP A 2 -35.38 8.86 18.27
N LEU A 3 -36.27 8.02 17.78
CA LEU A 3 -36.43 6.64 18.24
C LEU A 3 -35.49 5.62 17.59
N LEU A 4 -34.82 6.00 16.47
CA LEU A 4 -33.90 5.10 15.77
C LEU A 4 -32.49 5.11 16.37
N LEU A 5 -32.11 6.13 17.14
CA LEU A 5 -30.78 6.24 17.74
C LEU A 5 -30.56 5.40 18.98
N CYS A 6 -31.67 4.98 19.64
CA CYS A 6 -31.61 4.16 20.88
C CYS A 6 -31.51 2.64 20.64
N LEU A 7 -31.68 2.17 19.39
CA LEU A 7 -31.59 0.74 19.06
C LEU A 7 -30.20 0.23 18.76
N VAL A 8 -29.23 1.16 18.49
CA VAL A 8 -27.84 0.79 18.15
C VAL A 8 -27.07 0.15 19.31
N PRO A 9 -27.18 0.58 20.59
CA PRO A 9 -26.45 -0.06 21.68
C PRO A 9 -26.99 -1.43 22.10
N ALA A 10 -28.26 -1.75 21.81
CA ALA A 10 -28.86 -3.03 22.21
C ALA A 10 -28.41 -4.21 21.34
N LEU A 11 -27.96 -3.95 20.10
CA LEU A 11 -27.44 -4.97 19.19
C LEU A 11 -25.93 -5.28 19.43
N ALA A 12 -25.23 -4.41 20.14
CA ALA A 12 -23.80 -4.59 20.45
C ALA A 12 -23.52 -5.59 21.59
N GLN A 13 -24.53 -5.98 22.38
CA GLN A 13 -24.35 -6.90 23.50
C GLN A 13 -24.57 -8.38 23.16
N ALA A 14 -24.90 -8.72 21.90
CA ALA A 14 -25.20 -10.11 21.52
C ALA A 14 -23.96 -10.92 21.06
N GLN A 15 -22.74 -10.36 21.14
CA GLN A 15 -21.54 -11.03 20.65
C GLN A 15 -20.58 -11.28 21.81
N ILE A 16 -20.71 -12.44 22.46
CA ILE A 16 -19.77 -12.88 23.50
C ILE A 16 -18.59 -13.53 22.78
N GLY A 17 -17.57 -12.72 22.45
CA GLY A 17 -16.25 -13.22 22.05
C GLY A 17 -15.43 -13.62 23.28
N GLU A 18 -14.56 -14.60 23.15
CA GLU A 18 -13.58 -14.92 24.18
C GLU A 18 -12.49 -13.85 24.16
N ALA A 19 -12.42 -13.01 25.19
CA ALA A 19 -11.47 -11.91 25.26
C ALA A 19 -10.02 -12.44 25.24
N ARG A 20 -9.20 -11.81 24.38
CA ARG A 20 -7.75 -12.03 24.27
C ARG A 20 -7.07 -10.67 24.38
N HIS A 21 -6.01 -10.58 25.17
CA HIS A 21 -5.26 -9.34 25.35
C HIS A 21 -3.79 -9.51 24.94
N ASN A 22 -3.56 -10.25 23.86
CA ASN A 22 -2.22 -10.53 23.39
C ASN A 22 -1.68 -9.35 22.59
N ILE A 23 -0.48 -8.91 22.96
CA ILE A 23 0.26 -7.85 22.27
C ILE A 23 1.53 -8.46 21.69
N CYS A 24 1.69 -8.34 20.39
CA CYS A 24 2.89 -8.74 19.67
C CYS A 24 3.50 -7.53 18.98
N ILE A 25 4.83 -7.45 19.00
CA ILE A 25 5.59 -6.41 18.29
C ILE A 25 6.64 -7.10 17.44
N GLY A 26 7.01 -6.49 16.34
CA GLY A 26 8.06 -7.05 15.51
C GLY A 26 8.44 -6.18 14.33
N VAL A 27 9.14 -6.81 13.39
CA VAL A 27 9.69 -6.16 12.22
C VAL A 27 9.20 -6.82 10.95
N SER A 28 9.10 -6.05 9.89
CA SER A 28 8.69 -6.55 8.58
C SER A 28 9.62 -6.04 7.49
N GLY A 29 9.76 -6.83 6.45
CA GLY A 29 10.50 -6.48 5.26
C GLY A 29 9.88 -7.13 4.02
N GLY A 30 10.05 -6.49 2.86
CA GLY A 30 9.48 -7.00 1.64
C GLY A 30 9.74 -6.12 0.43
N MET A 31 8.92 -6.32 -0.59
CA MET A 31 8.99 -5.58 -1.84
C MET A 31 7.62 -5.06 -2.24
N THR A 32 7.62 -3.90 -2.85
CA THR A 32 6.46 -3.31 -3.53
C THR A 32 6.62 -3.46 -5.03
N MET A 33 5.50 -3.71 -5.70
CA MET A 33 5.37 -3.63 -7.17
C MET A 33 4.25 -2.63 -7.43
N ASP A 34 4.59 -1.47 -7.97
CA ASP A 34 3.68 -0.33 -8.02
C ASP A 34 3.59 0.31 -9.41
N ARG A 35 2.50 1.02 -9.59
CA ARG A 35 2.16 1.85 -10.74
C ARG A 35 1.33 3.03 -10.28
N ILE A 36 1.38 4.11 -11.03
CA ILE A 36 0.48 5.26 -10.84
C ILE A 36 -0.67 5.19 -11.85
N GLY A 37 -1.88 5.32 -11.35
CA GLY A 37 -3.08 5.39 -12.19
C GLY A 37 -3.23 6.78 -12.80
N PHE A 38 -2.53 7.05 -13.90
CA PHE A 38 -2.65 8.32 -14.60
C PHE A 38 -3.88 8.37 -15.52
N ASP A 39 -4.50 9.54 -15.56
CA ASP A 39 -5.47 9.92 -16.58
C ASP A 39 -5.17 11.36 -17.05
N PRO A 40 -4.76 11.57 -18.31
CA PRO A 40 -4.58 10.60 -19.40
C PRO A 40 -3.52 9.52 -19.10
N THR A 41 -3.75 8.32 -19.62
CA THR A 41 -2.95 7.13 -19.32
C THR A 41 -1.51 7.25 -19.84
N ILE A 42 -0.55 7.03 -18.98
CA ILE A 42 0.87 6.88 -19.32
C ILE A 42 1.21 5.38 -19.33
N LYS A 43 1.84 4.90 -20.41
CA LYS A 43 2.31 3.51 -20.49
C LYS A 43 3.44 3.27 -19.49
N GLN A 44 3.28 2.29 -18.61
CA GLN A 44 4.21 2.01 -17.51
C GLN A 44 4.56 0.54 -17.44
N ASN A 45 5.81 0.26 -17.09
CA ASN A 45 6.25 -1.02 -16.58
C ASN A 45 6.08 -1.05 -15.05
N TRP A 46 6.10 -2.24 -14.45
CA TRP A 46 6.10 -2.35 -13.00
C TRP A 46 7.35 -1.70 -12.41
N HIS A 47 7.14 -0.79 -11.47
CA HIS A 47 8.18 -0.26 -10.62
C HIS A 47 8.31 -1.16 -9.39
N CYS A 48 9.52 -1.54 -9.02
CA CYS A 48 9.77 -2.37 -7.85
C CYS A 48 10.62 -1.60 -6.84
N GLY A 49 10.22 -1.63 -5.58
CA GLY A 49 10.94 -0.98 -4.50
C GLY A 49 10.94 -1.79 -3.20
N PRO A 50 11.91 -1.57 -2.31
CA PRO A 50 11.90 -2.18 -0.99
C PRO A 50 10.86 -1.54 -0.08
N THR A 51 10.35 -2.34 0.87
CA THR A 51 9.55 -1.87 2.01
C THR A 51 10.02 -2.57 3.26
N PHE A 52 10.10 -1.84 4.37
CA PHE A 52 10.43 -2.39 5.68
C PHE A 52 9.85 -1.51 6.79
N GLY A 53 9.63 -2.08 7.95
CA GLY A 53 9.05 -1.33 9.05
C GLY A 53 8.86 -2.14 10.31
N VAL A 54 8.18 -1.51 11.26
CA VAL A 54 7.78 -2.09 12.54
C VAL A 54 6.30 -2.37 12.56
N VAL A 55 5.91 -3.41 13.27
CA VAL A 55 4.53 -3.89 13.34
C VAL A 55 4.15 -4.10 14.79
N ALA A 56 2.98 -3.61 15.19
CA ALA A 56 2.33 -3.91 16.45
C ALA A 56 0.99 -4.56 16.18
N ARG A 57 0.71 -5.69 16.82
CA ARG A 57 -0.54 -6.42 16.69
C ARG A 57 -1.20 -6.58 18.05
N PHE A 58 -2.46 -6.19 18.15
CA PHE A 58 -3.32 -6.32 19.31
C PHE A 58 -4.40 -7.32 19.01
N THR A 59 -4.32 -8.52 19.56
CA THR A 59 -5.37 -9.53 19.44
C THR A 59 -6.41 -9.26 20.51
N SER A 60 -7.61 -8.88 20.09
CA SER A 60 -8.68 -8.45 20.99
C SER A 60 -9.54 -9.63 21.43
N GLU A 61 -10.00 -10.43 20.49
CA GLU A 61 -11.03 -11.43 20.75
C GLU A 61 -10.85 -12.67 19.86
N ARG A 62 -11.33 -13.80 20.39
CA ARG A 62 -11.58 -14.99 19.59
C ARG A 62 -13.09 -15.15 19.45
N TYR A 63 -13.57 -15.14 18.22
CA TYR A 63 -14.96 -15.33 17.87
C TYR A 63 -15.13 -16.65 17.11
N PHE A 64 -15.74 -17.66 17.76
CA PHE A 64 -15.78 -19.04 17.30
C PHE A 64 -14.38 -19.59 16.97
N LYS A 65 -14.06 -19.68 15.67
CA LYS A 65 -12.77 -20.17 15.17
C LYS A 65 -11.88 -19.05 14.60
N ALA A 66 -12.37 -17.81 14.61
CA ALA A 66 -11.68 -16.65 14.09
C ALA A 66 -11.04 -15.83 15.21
N PHE A 67 -9.81 -15.40 15.02
CA PHE A 67 -9.10 -14.46 15.89
C PHE A 67 -9.17 -13.07 15.28
N CYS A 68 -9.74 -12.13 16.03
CA CYS A 68 -9.84 -10.74 15.64
C CYS A 68 -8.66 -9.96 16.23
N ALA A 69 -7.95 -9.23 15.39
CA ALA A 69 -6.82 -8.41 15.80
C ALA A 69 -6.79 -7.08 15.06
N LEU A 70 -6.22 -6.07 15.72
CA LEU A 70 -5.83 -4.81 15.11
C LEU A 70 -4.32 -4.84 14.87
N GLN A 71 -3.90 -4.55 13.65
CA GLN A 71 -2.49 -4.48 13.27
C GLN A 71 -2.14 -3.06 12.84
N LEU A 72 -1.21 -2.45 13.56
CA LEU A 72 -0.67 -1.13 13.29
C LEU A 72 0.76 -1.29 12.78
N GLU A 73 1.12 -0.51 11.78
CA GLU A 73 2.45 -0.57 11.22
C GLU A 73 3.01 0.84 10.96
N LEU A 74 4.32 0.94 11.01
CA LEU A 74 5.05 2.10 10.52
C LEU A 74 6.09 1.59 9.54
N ASN A 75 5.87 1.87 8.26
CA ASN A 75 6.66 1.33 7.17
C ASN A 75 7.36 2.45 6.39
N TYR A 76 8.59 2.21 6.01
CA TYR A 76 9.19 2.86 4.86
C TYR A 76 8.81 2.07 3.61
N ALA A 77 8.44 2.75 2.53
CA ALA A 77 8.21 2.15 1.24
C ALA A 77 8.75 3.03 0.12
N LYS A 78 9.39 2.40 -0.85
CA LYS A 78 9.81 3.05 -2.08
C LYS A 78 8.79 2.71 -3.16
N LEU A 79 7.96 3.69 -3.51
CA LEU A 79 6.96 3.62 -4.56
C LEU A 79 7.40 4.44 -5.77
N GLY A 80 6.59 4.47 -6.84
CA GLY A 80 6.81 5.33 -7.99
C GLY A 80 6.27 4.73 -9.28
N TRP A 81 6.90 5.11 -10.39
CA TRP A 81 6.58 4.53 -11.69
C TRP A 81 7.80 4.49 -12.59
N ARG A 82 7.74 3.59 -13.55
CA ARG A 82 8.71 3.47 -14.63
C ARG A 82 7.96 3.49 -15.94
N GLU A 83 8.25 4.46 -16.78
CA GLU A 83 7.62 4.57 -18.08
C GLU A 83 8.11 3.50 -19.05
N ASN A 84 7.19 2.99 -19.85
CA ASN A 84 7.48 2.21 -21.03
C ASN A 84 7.40 3.17 -22.23
N VAL A 85 8.56 3.71 -22.60
CA VAL A 85 8.64 4.73 -23.64
C VAL A 85 8.57 4.08 -25.02
N LEU A 86 7.52 4.42 -25.77
CA LEU A 86 7.26 3.88 -27.10
C LEU A 86 7.28 5.02 -28.14
N ASN A 87 7.70 4.71 -29.35
CA ASN A 87 7.52 5.60 -30.51
C ASN A 87 6.09 5.59 -31.05
N ALA A 88 5.81 6.38 -32.09
CA ALA A 88 4.52 6.43 -32.75
C ALA A 88 4.04 5.07 -33.32
N GLN A 89 4.96 4.17 -33.63
CA GLN A 89 4.69 2.82 -34.12
C GLN A 89 4.56 1.79 -32.99
N SER A 90 4.48 2.23 -31.73
CA SER A 90 4.42 1.39 -30.54
C SER A 90 5.65 0.51 -30.29
N GLN A 91 6.81 0.88 -30.85
CA GLN A 91 8.08 0.20 -30.62
C GLN A 91 8.80 0.82 -29.43
N PRO A 92 9.51 0.03 -28.59
CA PRO A 92 10.26 0.54 -27.47
C PRO A 92 11.38 1.47 -27.91
N LEU A 93 11.46 2.65 -27.32
CA LEU A 93 12.61 3.56 -27.47
C LEU A 93 13.67 3.25 -26.39
N PRO A 94 14.94 3.58 -26.63
CA PRO A 94 16.01 3.43 -25.63
C PRO A 94 15.86 4.39 -24.45
N ASP A 95 14.96 5.36 -24.56
CA ASP A 95 14.70 6.36 -23.53
C ASP A 95 14.13 5.72 -22.28
N THR A 96 14.59 6.17 -21.13
CA THR A 96 14.13 5.70 -19.83
C THR A 96 13.69 6.87 -18.96
N TYR A 97 12.56 6.71 -18.30
CA TYR A 97 12.10 7.61 -17.26
C TYR A 97 11.54 6.82 -16.09
N GLN A 98 12.12 7.02 -14.93
CA GLN A 98 11.70 6.39 -13.68
C GLN A 98 11.65 7.43 -12.58
N ARG A 99 10.59 7.39 -11.81
CA ARG A 99 10.40 8.23 -10.63
C ARG A 99 10.34 7.36 -9.39
N ASP A 100 11.24 7.58 -8.47
CA ASP A 100 11.30 6.93 -7.16
C ASP A 100 10.74 7.88 -6.12
N LEU A 101 9.70 7.44 -5.39
CA LEU A 101 9.01 8.18 -4.34
C LEU A 101 9.20 7.45 -3.01
N HIS A 102 9.75 8.15 -2.03
CA HIS A 102 10.04 7.58 -0.72
C HIS A 102 8.93 7.99 0.26
N TYR A 103 8.20 7.01 0.75
CA TYR A 103 7.08 7.18 1.67
C TYR A 103 7.39 6.66 3.06
N ILE A 104 6.87 7.35 4.06
CA ILE A 104 6.55 6.78 5.37
C ILE A 104 5.06 6.47 5.35
N GLN A 105 4.68 5.24 5.68
CA GLN A 105 3.30 4.75 5.62
C GLN A 105 2.85 4.22 6.98
N LEU A 106 1.61 4.49 7.33
CA LEU A 106 0.96 4.05 8.57
C LEU A 106 -0.36 3.33 8.22
N PRO A 107 -0.31 2.03 7.92
CA PRO A 107 -1.52 1.23 7.79
C PRO A 107 -2.10 0.88 9.18
N VAL A 108 -3.44 0.95 9.27
CA VAL A 108 -4.25 0.53 10.41
C VAL A 108 -5.20 -0.56 9.92
N LEU A 109 -4.91 -1.82 10.25
CA LEU A 109 -5.53 -2.96 9.60
C LEU A 109 -6.31 -3.81 10.60
N ALA A 110 -7.57 -4.07 10.31
CA ALA A 110 -8.33 -5.13 10.94
C ALA A 110 -7.89 -6.48 10.34
N ARG A 111 -7.61 -7.44 11.21
CA ARG A 111 -7.14 -8.78 10.83
C ARG A 111 -8.07 -9.85 11.38
N LEU A 112 -8.42 -10.80 10.52
CA LEU A 112 -9.15 -12.00 10.87
C LEU A 112 -8.30 -13.22 10.52
N ALA A 113 -8.04 -14.08 11.51
CA ALA A 113 -7.19 -15.26 11.35
C ALA A 113 -7.92 -16.54 11.78
N TRP A 114 -7.62 -17.63 11.09
CA TRP A 114 -8.17 -18.95 11.36
C TRP A 114 -7.05 -19.99 11.41
N GLY A 115 -7.07 -20.85 12.40
CA GLY A 115 -6.09 -21.92 12.53
C GLY A 115 -5.74 -22.27 13.97
N ARG A 116 -4.52 -22.74 14.17
CA ARG A 116 -4.04 -23.19 15.48
C ARG A 116 -3.39 -22.05 16.26
N GLU A 117 -3.95 -21.73 17.44
CA GLU A 117 -3.53 -20.59 18.28
C GLU A 117 -2.13 -20.76 18.88
N LYS A 118 -1.83 -21.93 19.46
CA LYS A 118 -0.62 -22.10 20.28
C LYS A 118 0.62 -22.51 19.50
N ARG A 119 0.50 -23.40 18.53
CA ARG A 119 1.57 -23.83 17.62
C ARG A 119 0.96 -24.33 16.33
N GLY A 120 1.47 -23.86 15.21
CA GLY A 120 1.03 -24.31 13.90
C GLY A 120 0.71 -23.20 12.95
N LEU A 121 0.05 -23.55 11.89
CA LEU A 121 -0.27 -22.66 10.79
C LEU A 121 -1.65 -22.01 10.98
N MET A 122 -1.73 -20.72 10.73
CA MET A 122 -2.96 -19.93 10.61
C MET A 122 -2.99 -19.22 9.27
N GLY A 123 -4.14 -19.26 8.60
CA GLY A 123 -4.43 -18.36 7.50
C GLY A 123 -5.10 -17.09 8.00
N TYR A 124 -4.89 -15.95 7.35
CA TYR A 124 -5.56 -14.72 7.72
C TYR A 124 -5.82 -13.82 6.53
N VAL A 125 -6.81 -12.96 6.71
CA VAL A 125 -7.06 -11.80 5.85
C VAL A 125 -6.97 -10.53 6.68
N LEU A 126 -6.62 -9.44 6.03
CA LEU A 126 -6.54 -8.12 6.66
C LEU A 126 -6.99 -7.04 5.68
N ALA A 127 -7.59 -6.00 6.23
CA ALA A 127 -7.98 -4.83 5.47
C ALA A 127 -8.08 -3.61 6.39
N GLY A 128 -7.88 -2.43 5.81
CA GLY A 128 -8.05 -1.18 6.54
C GLY A 128 -7.50 0.04 5.82
N PRO A 129 -7.64 1.21 6.42
CA PRO A 129 -7.08 2.44 5.91
C PRO A 129 -5.56 2.46 6.05
N GLN A 130 -4.93 3.14 5.11
CA GLN A 130 -3.50 3.43 5.12
C GLN A 130 -3.30 4.89 4.76
N VAL A 131 -2.47 5.57 5.53
CA VAL A 131 -2.00 6.91 5.22
C VAL A 131 -0.51 6.88 4.96
N GLY A 132 -0.02 7.81 4.14
CA GLY A 132 1.38 7.89 3.76
C GLY A 132 1.82 9.34 3.56
N TYR A 133 3.10 9.58 3.73
CA TYR A 133 3.71 10.87 3.44
C TYR A 133 4.96 10.69 2.60
N CYS A 134 4.97 11.31 1.41
CA CYS A 134 6.13 11.35 0.53
C CYS A 134 7.12 12.41 1.01
N PHE A 135 8.25 11.97 1.57
CA PHE A 135 9.24 12.88 2.12
C PHE A 135 10.41 13.15 1.15
N LYS A 136 10.62 12.27 0.15
CA LYS A 136 11.67 12.41 -0.83
C LYS A 136 11.22 11.86 -2.18
N GLU A 137 11.65 12.54 -3.24
CA GLU A 137 11.47 12.09 -4.62
C GLU A 137 12.82 12.09 -5.34
N HIS A 138 12.98 11.14 -6.26
CA HIS A 138 14.16 11.04 -7.10
C HIS A 138 13.77 10.63 -8.52
N THR A 139 14.31 11.33 -9.52
CA THR A 139 14.06 11.05 -10.93
C THR A 139 15.30 10.47 -11.56
N LYS A 140 15.14 9.38 -12.31
CA LYS A 140 16.16 8.81 -13.19
C LYS A 140 15.63 8.89 -14.61
N SER A 141 16.32 9.64 -15.46
CA SER A 141 15.96 9.77 -16.87
C SER A 141 17.20 9.70 -17.74
N SER A 142 17.08 9.13 -18.93
CA SER A 142 18.05 9.30 -19.99
C SER A 142 17.92 10.68 -20.65
N ALA A 143 18.84 11.03 -21.52
CA ALA A 143 18.59 12.11 -22.47
C ALA A 143 17.45 11.69 -23.39
N PHE A 144 16.44 12.56 -23.56
CA PHE A 144 15.30 12.22 -24.40
C PHE A 144 15.59 12.49 -25.87
N THR A 145 15.06 11.61 -26.75
CA THR A 145 14.93 11.91 -28.17
C THR A 145 13.98 13.08 -28.35
N LEU A 146 14.41 14.13 -29.01
CA LEU A 146 13.63 15.34 -29.22
C LEU A 146 13.01 15.34 -30.62
N ASN A 147 11.81 15.89 -30.73
CA ASN A 147 11.18 16.16 -32.02
C ASN A 147 11.72 17.46 -32.64
N SER A 148 11.23 17.83 -33.83
CA SER A 148 11.63 19.06 -34.55
C SER A 148 11.37 20.36 -33.78
N GLU A 149 10.49 20.33 -32.77
CA GLU A 149 10.15 21.46 -31.92
C GLU A 149 10.96 21.53 -30.63
N GLY A 150 11.91 20.58 -30.45
CA GLY A 150 12.74 20.50 -29.25
C GLY A 150 12.04 19.88 -28.02
N ASN A 151 10.85 19.32 -28.20
CA ASN A 151 10.14 18.60 -27.16
C ASN A 151 10.46 17.10 -27.20
N PRO A 152 10.32 16.36 -26.08
CA PRO A 152 10.43 14.91 -26.09
C PRO A 152 9.51 14.26 -27.13
N ASP A 153 10.07 13.41 -27.99
CA ASP A 153 9.31 12.71 -29.03
C ASP A 153 8.43 11.62 -28.36
N ARG A 154 7.18 11.95 -28.12
CA ARG A 154 6.20 11.08 -27.48
C ARG A 154 4.94 10.96 -28.33
N PRO A 155 4.39 9.74 -28.51
CA PRO A 155 3.25 9.49 -29.39
C PRO A 155 2.04 10.38 -29.13
N ASN A 156 1.78 10.71 -27.88
CA ASN A 156 0.62 11.47 -27.44
C ASN A 156 0.96 12.86 -26.91
N GLY A 157 2.20 13.32 -27.11
CA GLY A 157 2.66 14.59 -26.56
C GLY A 157 2.64 14.68 -25.03
N MET A 158 2.49 13.53 -24.32
CA MET A 158 2.42 13.48 -22.88
C MET A 158 3.83 13.46 -22.28
N PHE A 159 4.32 14.65 -21.96
CA PHE A 159 5.61 14.86 -21.30
C PHE A 159 5.51 15.83 -20.11
N ALA A 160 4.30 16.23 -19.76
CA ALA A 160 4.06 17.19 -18.67
C ALA A 160 4.57 16.71 -17.30
N GLN A 161 4.62 15.38 -17.09
CA GLN A 161 5.13 14.76 -15.86
C GLN A 161 6.66 14.89 -15.71
N TYR A 162 7.39 15.16 -16.81
CA TYR A 162 8.84 15.27 -16.77
C TYR A 162 9.26 16.52 -16.01
N GLY A 163 10.03 16.32 -14.92
CA GLY A 163 10.46 17.42 -14.06
C GLY A 163 9.38 18.01 -13.15
N MET A 164 8.10 17.59 -13.26
CA MET A 164 7.04 18.11 -12.40
C MET A 164 7.23 17.59 -10.97
N PRO A 165 7.37 18.44 -9.94
CA PRO A 165 7.46 18.00 -8.55
C PRO A 165 6.14 17.39 -8.06
N ILE A 166 6.21 16.47 -7.10
CA ILE A 166 5.02 15.93 -6.44
C ILE A 166 4.32 17.06 -5.67
N GLN A 167 3.08 17.34 -6.04
CA GLN A 167 2.32 18.47 -5.52
C GLN A 167 1.55 18.14 -4.25
N LYS A 168 1.07 16.89 -4.14
CA LYS A 168 0.38 16.38 -2.97
C LYS A 168 1.25 15.26 -2.35
N LYS A 169 1.92 15.60 -1.25
CA LYS A 169 2.83 14.68 -0.54
C LYS A 169 2.11 13.74 0.41
N PHE A 170 0.90 14.09 0.83
CA PHE A 170 0.07 13.26 1.69
C PHE A 170 -0.76 12.31 0.83
N ASP A 171 -0.64 11.02 1.12
CA ASP A 171 -1.35 9.94 0.43
C ASP A 171 -2.25 9.20 1.43
N TYR A 172 -3.44 8.82 1.00
CA TYR A 172 -4.35 8.00 1.78
C TYR A 172 -5.09 7.04 0.87
N GLY A 173 -5.44 5.88 1.41
CA GLY A 173 -6.10 4.85 0.64
C GLY A 173 -6.51 3.66 1.49
N ILE A 174 -6.81 2.58 0.82
CA ILE A 174 -7.25 1.32 1.41
C ILE A 174 -6.25 0.23 1.08
N THR A 175 -5.87 -0.53 2.09
CA THR A 175 -5.05 -1.75 1.94
C THR A 175 -5.89 -2.96 2.29
N ALA A 176 -5.80 -4.00 1.47
CA ALA A 176 -6.38 -5.30 1.74
C ALA A 176 -5.40 -6.41 1.34
N GLY A 177 -5.45 -7.53 2.02
CA GLY A 177 -4.55 -8.64 1.72
C GLY A 177 -4.86 -9.90 2.49
N ALA A 178 -4.03 -10.90 2.24
CA ALA A 178 -4.10 -12.19 2.91
C ALA A 178 -2.69 -12.73 3.17
N GLY A 179 -2.58 -13.62 4.13
CA GLY A 179 -1.31 -14.24 4.47
C GLY A 179 -1.45 -15.51 5.28
N MET A 180 -0.31 -16.05 5.59
CA MET A 180 -0.15 -17.20 6.48
C MET A 180 0.79 -16.85 7.62
N GLU A 181 0.49 -17.36 8.79
CA GLU A 181 1.27 -17.20 10.01
C GLU A 181 1.64 -18.56 10.57
N LEU A 182 2.93 -18.74 10.82
CA LEU A 182 3.46 -19.88 11.55
C LEU A 182 3.79 -19.45 12.98
N THR A 183 2.98 -19.92 13.93
CA THR A 183 3.24 -19.70 15.36
C THR A 183 4.21 -20.74 15.90
N THR A 184 5.30 -20.26 16.47
CA THR A 184 6.38 -21.07 17.08
C THR A 184 6.59 -20.69 18.55
N ASN A 185 7.52 -21.38 19.23
CA ASN A 185 7.89 -21.01 20.61
C ASN A 185 8.68 -19.72 20.74
N ILE A 186 9.33 -19.31 19.65
CA ILE A 186 10.20 -18.13 19.62
C ILE A 186 9.52 -16.91 19.03
N GLY A 187 8.28 -17.06 18.52
CA GLY A 187 7.50 -15.98 17.91
C GLY A 187 6.68 -16.42 16.71
N HIS A 188 6.23 -15.46 15.94
CA HIS A 188 5.34 -15.63 14.82
C HIS A 188 6.02 -15.22 13.52
N PHE A 189 6.07 -16.10 12.56
CA PHE A 189 6.57 -15.83 11.20
C PHE A 189 5.38 -15.68 10.25
N LEU A 190 5.28 -14.54 9.59
CA LEU A 190 4.18 -14.23 8.69
C LEU A 190 4.71 -14.03 7.28
N ILE A 191 3.96 -14.54 6.31
CA ILE A 191 4.14 -14.23 4.88
C ILE A 191 2.81 -13.71 4.38
N GLU A 192 2.83 -12.55 3.71
CA GLU A 192 1.60 -11.88 3.28
C GLU A 192 1.75 -11.20 1.93
N GLY A 193 0.63 -11.19 1.20
CA GLY A 193 0.44 -10.40 0.00
C GLY A 193 -0.67 -9.38 0.21
N ARG A 194 -0.44 -8.13 -0.18
CA ARG A 194 -1.40 -7.01 -0.02
C ARG A 194 -1.54 -6.25 -1.31
N TYR A 195 -2.69 -5.62 -1.47
CA TYR A 195 -2.91 -4.61 -2.47
C TYR A 195 -3.28 -3.30 -1.79
N TYR A 196 -2.57 -2.24 -2.13
CA TYR A 196 -2.85 -0.86 -1.74
C TYR A 196 -3.48 -0.11 -2.90
N TYR A 197 -4.63 0.52 -2.65
CA TYR A 197 -5.30 1.41 -3.57
C TYR A 197 -5.35 2.82 -2.99
N GLY A 198 -4.57 3.73 -3.57
CA GLY A 198 -4.55 5.14 -3.19
C GLY A 198 -5.83 5.84 -3.66
N LEU A 199 -6.44 6.60 -2.77
CA LEU A 199 -7.61 7.44 -3.04
C LEU A 199 -7.21 8.90 -3.29
N SER A 200 -5.98 9.25 -2.96
CA SER A 200 -5.40 10.57 -3.22
C SER A 200 -4.58 10.56 -4.51
N ASP A 201 -4.47 11.72 -5.13
CA ASP A 201 -3.61 11.96 -6.29
C ASP A 201 -2.28 12.58 -5.86
N ILE A 202 -1.19 12.25 -6.56
CA ILE A 202 0.13 12.86 -6.35
C ILE A 202 0.26 14.25 -6.99
N TYR A 203 -0.53 14.48 -8.05
CA TYR A 203 -0.65 15.79 -8.72
C TYR A 203 -2.00 16.42 -8.42
N LYS A 204 -2.12 17.73 -8.67
CA LYS A 204 -3.41 18.42 -8.67
C LYS A 204 -4.25 17.90 -9.83
N ASN A 205 -5.56 17.87 -9.62
CA ASN A 205 -6.55 17.29 -10.53
C ASN A 205 -7.72 18.24 -10.81
N SER A 206 -7.47 19.56 -10.83
CA SER A 206 -8.47 20.53 -11.23
C SER A 206 -8.66 20.53 -12.76
N LYS A 207 -9.74 21.12 -13.27
CA LYS A 207 -10.01 21.22 -14.72
C LYS A 207 -8.90 21.91 -15.54
N LYS A 208 -7.99 22.63 -14.89
CA LYS A 208 -6.85 23.31 -15.53
C LYS A 208 -5.56 22.49 -15.47
N ASP A 209 -5.53 21.41 -14.70
CA ASP A 209 -4.37 20.56 -14.54
C ASP A 209 -4.30 19.49 -15.64
N VAL A 210 -3.10 19.02 -15.93
CA VAL A 210 -2.88 18.04 -17.01
C VAL A 210 -3.46 16.69 -16.68
N PHE A 211 -3.42 16.30 -15.41
CA PHE A 211 -3.90 14.99 -14.94
C PHE A 211 -5.21 15.12 -14.18
N SER A 212 -6.23 14.41 -14.61
CA SER A 212 -7.48 14.26 -13.87
C SER A 212 -7.37 13.24 -12.74
N ARG A 213 -6.42 12.30 -12.88
CA ARG A 213 -6.10 11.27 -11.87
C ARG A 213 -4.61 10.93 -11.89
N SER A 214 -4.05 10.67 -10.72
CA SER A 214 -2.65 10.26 -10.53
C SER A 214 -2.45 9.52 -9.20
N ASN A 215 -3.24 8.47 -8.96
CA ASN A 215 -3.27 7.76 -7.68
C ASN A 215 -2.29 6.59 -7.64
N ASN A 216 -1.77 6.30 -6.44
CA ASN A 216 -0.90 5.16 -6.19
C ASN A 216 -1.68 3.83 -6.24
N GLY A 217 -1.08 2.80 -6.85
CA GLY A 217 -1.53 1.43 -6.77
C GLY A 217 -0.35 0.49 -6.59
N ALA A 218 -0.32 -0.28 -5.50
CA ALA A 218 0.83 -1.13 -5.18
C ALA A 218 0.43 -2.53 -4.73
N ILE A 219 1.10 -3.53 -5.25
CA ILE A 219 1.12 -4.89 -4.72
C ILE A 219 2.33 -4.98 -3.78
N VAL A 220 2.12 -5.50 -2.58
CA VAL A 220 3.15 -5.61 -1.55
C VAL A 220 3.29 -7.08 -1.15
N ALA A 221 4.48 -7.62 -1.24
CA ALA A 221 4.84 -8.91 -0.68
C ALA A 221 5.75 -8.70 0.52
N LYS A 222 5.36 -9.21 1.70
CA LYS A 222 6.07 -8.99 2.97
C LYS A 222 6.29 -10.29 3.74
N VAL A 223 7.40 -10.31 4.46
CA VAL A 223 7.68 -11.26 5.53
C VAL A 223 7.76 -10.47 6.83
N THR A 224 7.12 -10.96 7.89
CA THR A 224 7.07 -10.30 9.20
C THR A 224 7.45 -11.31 10.27
N TYR A 225 8.26 -10.85 11.24
CA TYR A 225 8.53 -11.58 12.46
C TYR A 225 7.97 -10.80 13.65
N LEU A 226 7.11 -11.46 14.44
CA LEU A 226 6.53 -10.88 15.65
C LEU A 226 6.91 -11.72 16.86
N PHE A 227 7.15 -11.05 17.98
CA PHE A 227 7.33 -11.67 19.29
C PHE A 227 6.24 -11.20 20.25
N ASP A 228 5.85 -12.10 21.16
CA ASP A 228 4.84 -11.78 22.19
C ASP A 228 5.45 -10.90 23.27
N VAL A 229 4.82 -9.75 23.51
CA VAL A 229 5.16 -8.86 24.62
C VAL A 229 4.26 -9.16 25.83
N LYS A 230 3.00 -9.44 25.55
CA LYS A 230 1.99 -9.80 26.55
C LYS A 230 1.13 -10.93 26.00
N LYS A 231 0.95 -11.97 26.80
CA LYS A 231 0.06 -13.12 26.52
C LYS A 231 -1.19 -13.02 27.36
#